data_b4fdcdcf18f6c1357dfb0ec1b8b01559
#
_entry.id   b4fdcdcf18f6c1357dfb0ec1b8b01559
#
_cell.length_a   1.000
_cell.length_b   1.000
_cell.length_c   1.000
_cell.angle_alpha   90.00
_cell.angle_beta   90.00
_cell.angle_gamma   90.00
#
_symmetry.space_group_name_H-M   'P 1'
#
loop_
_entity.id
_entity.type
_entity.pdbx_description
1 polymer ?
#
loop_
_entity_poly.entity_id
_entity_poly.type
_entity_poly.pdbx_seq_one_letter_code
_entity_poly.pdbx_strand_id
1 'polypeptide(L)'
;ENEYLETEMEHTKRFQELLFSEMKNRVKEDDQSVPMVDGSFSYFQRFAIGGEYPIFCRYQDETANEEILLNCDMEANKHSYFKIASCTHSDDHEKLAYAIDLNGSERFQLLVRDLSTGKNLDTWSTDGRGDLVWGCDNNSIYYTVLDENHRPFRVLRHTLGEPSDTDHIIYEESDPGFFLGISRSQDKRFLIINSHDHTTSEVRIIDLIEKNQSPILISPRKTGLEYDVFPVGDQLFILTNIEDAEDFKIVETDLKDSASKNWQEVVPHEPGRLILGLLEFEKYIVRLERKNGLPRIIIRNINSKDEHEISFQEEAYDLSLIACMEFSTHTLRFSYSSMTTPLEVYDYDMDARTRVLRKKQEIPSGHDPANYVTKRLMAEAHDGELIPVSILYKADTKINFFLENYPNSD
;
A
#
# COMPACT_ATOMS: atom_id res chain seq x y z
N GLU A 1 -5.88 -21.01 31.57
CA GLU A 1 -6.15 -21.34 30.15
C GLU A 1 -4.88 -21.85 29.47
N ASN A 2 -3.71 -21.22 29.66
CA ASN A 2 -2.45 -21.65 29.02
C ASN A 2 -2.03 -23.06 29.43
N GLU A 3 -2.12 -23.41 30.75
CA GLU A 3 -1.79 -24.77 31.24
C GLU A 3 -2.75 -25.83 30.64
N TYR A 4 -4.03 -25.50 30.52
CA TYR A 4 -5.00 -26.36 29.85
C TYR A 4 -4.63 -26.58 28.39
N LEU A 5 -4.35 -25.50 27.66
CA LEU A 5 -3.95 -25.55 26.26
C LEU A 5 -2.67 -26.40 26.07
N GLU A 6 -1.66 -26.17 26.88
CA GLU A 6 -0.41 -26.96 26.86
C GLU A 6 -0.66 -28.46 27.07
N THR A 7 -1.53 -28.80 28.00
CA THR A 7 -1.87 -30.19 28.30
C THR A 7 -2.63 -30.85 27.14
N GLU A 8 -3.66 -30.19 26.63
CA GLU A 8 -4.49 -30.71 25.53
C GLU A 8 -3.70 -30.81 24.22
N MET A 9 -2.77 -29.91 23.98
CA MET A 9 -1.99 -29.86 22.75
C MET A 9 -0.64 -30.59 22.83
N GLU A 10 -0.30 -31.18 23.95
CA GLU A 10 0.99 -31.91 24.18
C GLU A 10 1.26 -32.91 23.06
N HIS A 11 0.25 -33.68 22.65
CA HIS A 11 0.35 -34.71 21.63
C HIS A 11 0.70 -34.17 20.25
N THR A 12 0.54 -32.89 20.00
CA THR A 12 0.79 -32.23 18.70
C THR A 12 2.18 -31.57 18.63
N LYS A 13 2.96 -31.45 19.72
CA LYS A 13 4.23 -30.72 19.74
C LYS A 13 5.19 -31.13 18.64
N ARG A 14 5.39 -32.43 18.45
CA ARG A 14 6.26 -32.94 17.38
C ARG A 14 5.78 -32.53 15.98
N PHE A 15 4.47 -32.52 15.77
CA PHE A 15 3.90 -32.10 14.50
C PHE A 15 4.03 -30.60 14.29
N GLN A 16 3.86 -29.79 15.33
CA GLN A 16 4.10 -28.35 15.30
C GLN A 16 5.55 -28.03 14.94
N GLU A 17 6.54 -28.71 15.55
CA GLU A 17 7.95 -28.54 15.22
C GLU A 17 8.26 -28.87 13.76
N LEU A 18 7.68 -29.95 13.23
CA LEU A 18 7.85 -30.32 11.82
C LEU A 18 7.23 -29.28 10.88
N LEU A 19 6.01 -28.83 11.16
CA LEU A 19 5.35 -27.78 10.37
C LEU A 19 6.13 -26.47 10.41
N PHE A 20 6.56 -26.05 11.61
CA PHE A 20 7.36 -24.83 11.75
C PHE A 20 8.65 -24.90 10.94
N SER A 21 9.38 -26.01 11.05
CA SER A 21 10.61 -26.22 10.28
C SER A 21 10.35 -26.23 8.76
N GLU A 22 9.28 -26.87 8.32
CA GLU A 22 8.90 -26.89 6.91
C GLU A 22 8.55 -25.48 6.40
N MET A 23 7.74 -24.73 7.15
CA MET A 23 7.35 -23.36 6.81
C MET A 23 8.56 -22.43 6.78
N LYS A 24 9.43 -22.50 7.80
CA LYS A 24 10.64 -21.68 7.89
C LYS A 24 11.59 -21.96 6.71
N ASN A 25 11.77 -23.21 6.33
CA ASN A 25 12.64 -23.58 5.20
C ASN A 25 12.15 -23.12 3.83
N ARG A 26 10.90 -22.64 3.73
CA ARG A 26 10.35 -22.02 2.51
C ARG A 26 10.67 -20.53 2.40
N VAL A 27 11.12 -19.91 3.48
CA VAL A 27 11.39 -18.47 3.54
C VAL A 27 12.88 -18.22 3.32
N LYS A 28 13.21 -17.36 2.36
CA LYS A 28 14.56 -16.83 2.20
C LYS A 28 14.76 -15.70 3.23
N GLU A 29 15.66 -15.90 4.19
CA GLU A 29 15.89 -14.94 5.28
C GLU A 29 16.60 -13.66 4.78
N ASP A 30 17.62 -13.79 3.91
CA ASP A 30 18.41 -12.69 3.36
C ASP A 30 17.79 -12.07 2.10
N ASP A 31 16.50 -11.78 2.16
CA ASP A 31 15.77 -11.25 1.03
C ASP A 31 15.83 -9.71 0.96
N GLN A 32 15.67 -9.16 -0.24
CA GLN A 32 15.61 -7.72 -0.47
C GLN A 32 14.47 -7.33 -1.41
N SER A 33 13.92 -6.13 -1.22
CA SER A 33 12.95 -5.55 -2.15
C SER A 33 13.59 -5.18 -3.49
N VAL A 34 12.76 -5.07 -4.54
CA VAL A 34 13.23 -4.48 -5.81
C VAL A 34 13.53 -2.99 -5.57
N PRO A 35 14.73 -2.51 -5.90
CA PRO A 35 15.08 -1.11 -5.72
C PRO A 35 14.13 -0.17 -6.46
N MET A 36 13.81 0.96 -5.85
CA MET A 36 12.88 1.96 -6.34
C MET A 36 13.63 3.27 -6.57
N VAL A 37 13.59 3.76 -7.80
CA VAL A 37 14.28 5.00 -8.21
C VAL A 37 13.55 6.21 -7.65
N ASP A 38 14.29 7.14 -7.07
CA ASP A 38 13.88 8.50 -6.77
C ASP A 38 15.05 9.45 -7.02
N GLY A 39 14.97 10.23 -8.09
CA GLY A 39 16.05 11.11 -8.56
C GLY A 39 17.32 10.34 -8.88
N SER A 40 18.41 10.68 -8.20
CA SER A 40 19.73 10.05 -8.40
C SER A 40 19.99 8.82 -7.54
N PHE A 41 18.99 8.37 -6.75
CA PHE A 41 19.15 7.23 -5.87
C PHE A 41 18.13 6.13 -6.16
N SER A 42 18.51 4.91 -5.81
CA SER A 42 17.60 3.75 -5.76
C SER A 42 17.50 3.27 -4.32
N TYR A 43 16.28 3.25 -3.79
CA TYR A 43 15.98 2.89 -2.40
C TYR A 43 15.44 1.48 -2.32
N PHE A 44 15.87 0.74 -1.32
CA PHE A 44 15.41 -0.62 -1.06
C PHE A 44 15.52 -0.98 0.41
N GLN A 45 14.85 -2.03 0.79
CA GLN A 45 15.02 -2.67 2.09
C GLN A 45 15.48 -4.11 1.91
N ARG A 46 16.29 -4.60 2.84
CA ARG A 46 16.72 -5.98 2.91
C ARG A 46 16.73 -6.49 4.34
N PHE A 47 16.79 -7.79 4.48
CA PHE A 47 16.95 -8.46 5.76
C PHE A 47 18.31 -9.13 5.85
N ALA A 48 18.84 -9.28 7.07
CA ALA A 48 20.03 -10.06 7.34
C ALA A 48 19.65 -11.50 7.74
N ILE A 49 20.54 -12.46 7.48
CA ILE A 49 20.34 -13.83 8.00
C ILE A 49 20.25 -13.79 9.53
N GLY A 50 19.16 -14.33 10.07
CA GLY A 50 18.86 -14.30 11.50
C GLY A 50 18.42 -12.94 12.04
N GLY A 51 18.26 -11.92 11.16
CA GLY A 51 17.66 -10.62 11.51
C GLY A 51 16.14 -10.70 11.56
N GLU A 52 15.54 -9.88 12.40
CA GLU A 52 14.08 -9.79 12.54
C GLU A 52 13.51 -8.52 11.91
N TYR A 53 14.35 -7.51 11.67
CA TYR A 53 13.94 -6.18 11.23
C TYR A 53 14.58 -5.79 9.89
N PRO A 54 13.92 -4.89 9.12
CA PRO A 54 14.48 -4.43 7.85
C PRO A 54 15.72 -3.55 8.06
N ILE A 55 16.59 -3.59 7.05
CA ILE A 55 17.69 -2.65 6.87
C ILE A 55 17.32 -1.78 5.66
N PHE A 56 17.12 -0.48 5.88
CA PHE A 56 16.82 0.48 4.82
C PHE A 56 18.11 0.95 4.19
N CYS A 57 18.17 0.86 2.88
CA CYS A 57 19.36 1.09 2.09
C CYS A 57 19.05 1.93 0.86
N ARG A 58 20.12 2.55 0.31
CA ARG A 58 20.10 3.13 -1.03
C ARG A 58 21.43 2.95 -1.72
N TYR A 59 21.46 3.16 -3.02
CA TYR A 59 22.68 3.35 -3.82
C TYR A 59 22.44 4.40 -4.90
N GLN A 60 23.50 5.05 -5.36
CA GLN A 60 23.41 6.10 -6.38
C GLN A 60 23.33 5.52 -7.80
N ASP A 61 24.03 4.44 -8.05
CA ASP A 61 23.89 3.61 -9.25
C ASP A 61 24.18 2.14 -8.89
N GLU A 62 23.81 1.19 -9.77
CA GLU A 62 23.92 -0.24 -9.49
C GLU A 62 25.37 -0.73 -9.25
N THR A 63 26.36 0.07 -9.62
CA THR A 63 27.79 -0.19 -9.41
C THR A 63 28.33 0.45 -8.14
N ALA A 64 27.57 1.35 -7.51
CA ALA A 64 27.94 2.01 -6.28
C ALA A 64 27.80 1.06 -5.07
N ASN A 65 28.56 1.35 -4.02
CA ASN A 65 28.37 0.65 -2.76
C ASN A 65 27.02 1.01 -2.13
N GLU A 66 26.42 0.01 -1.49
CA GLU A 66 25.24 0.19 -0.67
C GLU A 66 25.51 1.18 0.46
N GLU A 67 24.64 2.15 0.62
CA GLU A 67 24.58 3.05 1.78
C GLU A 67 23.44 2.60 2.71
N ILE A 68 23.78 2.24 3.94
CA ILE A 68 22.79 1.88 4.97
C ILE A 68 22.26 3.16 5.62
N LEU A 69 20.97 3.42 5.45
CA LEU A 69 20.28 4.58 6.02
C LEU A 69 19.82 4.32 7.46
N LEU A 70 19.24 3.14 7.68
CA LEU A 70 18.78 2.70 9.00
C LEU A 70 18.86 1.17 9.08
N ASN A 71 19.60 0.66 10.06
CA ASN A 71 19.63 -0.75 10.39
C ASN A 71 18.75 -0.98 11.62
N CYS A 72 17.53 -1.51 11.40
CA CYS A 72 16.57 -1.68 12.46
C CYS A 72 16.94 -2.82 13.44
N ASP A 73 17.69 -3.85 13.02
CA ASP A 73 18.21 -4.87 13.93
C ASP A 73 19.20 -4.25 14.95
N MET A 74 20.07 -3.33 14.47
CA MET A 74 20.99 -2.62 15.37
C MET A 74 20.28 -1.67 16.33
N GLU A 75 19.20 -1.03 15.89
CA GLU A 75 18.37 -0.18 16.75
C GLU A 75 17.61 -1.05 17.78
N ALA A 76 16.97 -2.13 17.33
CA ALA A 76 16.22 -3.06 18.19
C ALA A 76 17.07 -3.63 19.32
N ASN A 77 18.33 -3.96 19.06
CA ASN A 77 19.25 -4.49 20.08
C ASN A 77 19.54 -3.54 21.27
N LYS A 78 19.13 -2.27 21.16
CA LYS A 78 19.29 -1.29 22.25
C LYS A 78 18.08 -1.25 23.19
N HIS A 79 17.00 -1.97 22.86
CA HIS A 79 15.70 -1.86 23.52
C HIS A 79 15.13 -3.24 23.84
N SER A 80 14.24 -3.32 24.83
CA SER A 80 13.51 -4.55 25.17
C SER A 80 12.37 -4.86 24.21
N TYR A 81 11.89 -3.85 23.49
CA TYR A 81 10.88 -3.92 22.44
C TYR A 81 11.23 -2.92 21.35
N PHE A 82 10.93 -3.27 20.10
CA PHE A 82 11.14 -2.39 18.97
C PHE A 82 10.11 -2.68 17.87
N LYS A 83 9.49 -1.63 17.34
CA LYS A 83 8.64 -1.70 16.15
C LYS A 83 8.89 -0.42 15.33
N ILE A 84 9.07 -0.56 14.03
CA ILE A 84 9.12 0.56 13.10
C ILE A 84 7.79 0.65 12.36
N ALA A 85 7.20 1.86 12.29
CA ALA A 85 5.96 2.12 11.55
C ALA A 85 6.23 2.66 10.16
N SER A 86 7.14 3.64 10.04
CA SER A 86 7.45 4.30 8.78
C SER A 86 8.93 4.68 8.71
N CYS A 87 9.44 4.80 7.49
CA CYS A 87 10.78 5.25 7.20
C CYS A 87 10.77 5.92 5.81
N THR A 88 11.02 7.23 5.74
CA THR A 88 10.93 8.01 4.51
C THR A 88 12.04 9.06 4.44
N HIS A 89 12.63 9.23 3.27
CA HIS A 89 13.66 10.26 3.04
C HIS A 89 13.04 11.59 2.59
N SER A 90 13.77 12.68 2.81
CA SER A 90 13.43 14.01 2.30
C SER A 90 13.67 14.11 0.79
N ASP A 91 13.03 15.09 0.11
CA ASP A 91 13.15 15.25 -1.35
C ASP A 91 14.57 15.65 -1.78
N ASP A 92 15.37 16.27 -0.88
CA ASP A 92 16.80 16.56 -1.09
C ASP A 92 17.72 15.36 -0.87
N HIS A 93 17.17 14.20 -0.45
CA HIS A 93 17.90 12.97 -0.14
C HIS A 93 18.93 13.09 0.99
N GLU A 94 18.87 14.15 1.80
CA GLU A 94 19.85 14.42 2.86
C GLU A 94 19.39 13.91 4.24
N LYS A 95 18.09 13.72 4.43
CA LYS A 95 17.49 13.35 5.72
C LYS A 95 16.61 12.12 5.63
N LEU A 96 16.46 11.44 6.75
CA LEU A 96 15.58 10.28 6.92
C LEU A 96 14.66 10.50 8.12
N ALA A 97 13.36 10.56 7.90
CA ALA A 97 12.36 10.53 8.95
C ALA A 97 11.87 9.11 9.19
N TYR A 98 11.74 8.71 10.45
CA TYR A 98 11.24 7.41 10.82
C TYR A 98 10.50 7.43 12.15
N ALA A 99 9.59 6.48 12.34
CA ALA A 99 8.74 6.38 13.50
C ALA A 99 8.92 5.02 14.17
N ILE A 100 9.23 4.99 15.49
CA ILE A 100 9.47 3.78 16.26
C ILE A 100 8.64 3.73 17.53
N ASP A 101 8.18 2.53 17.90
CA ASP A 101 7.60 2.21 19.19
C ASP A 101 8.60 1.34 19.97
N LEU A 102 8.92 1.76 21.20
CA LEU A 102 9.91 1.12 22.05
C LEU A 102 9.31 0.37 23.26
N ASN A 103 8.00 0.34 23.38
CA ASN A 103 7.32 -0.24 24.54
C ASN A 103 6.05 -1.07 24.22
N GLY A 104 5.69 -1.21 22.94
CA GLY A 104 4.52 -1.97 22.50
C GLY A 104 3.19 -1.25 22.69
N SER A 105 3.21 0.08 22.82
CA SER A 105 2.01 0.91 23.03
C SER A 105 1.30 1.30 21.74
N GLU A 106 1.91 1.07 20.57
CA GLU A 106 1.49 1.58 19.27
C GLU A 106 1.43 3.12 19.21
N ARG A 107 2.15 3.78 20.13
CA ARG A 107 2.42 5.21 20.13
C ARG A 107 3.88 5.42 19.76
N PHE A 108 4.10 6.10 18.66
CA PHE A 108 5.41 6.14 18.03
C PHE A 108 6.16 7.43 18.37
N GLN A 109 7.42 7.26 18.70
CA GLN A 109 8.41 8.34 18.73
C GLN A 109 8.83 8.62 17.29
N LEU A 110 8.92 9.91 16.96
CA LEU A 110 9.31 10.39 15.63
C LEU A 110 10.76 10.90 15.68
N LEU A 111 11.56 10.55 14.68
CA LEU A 111 12.96 10.90 14.61
C LEU A 111 13.32 11.34 13.19
N VAL A 112 14.25 12.28 13.10
CA VAL A 112 14.90 12.68 11.86
C VAL A 112 16.39 12.51 11.98
N ARG A 113 16.98 11.80 11.03
CA ARG A 113 18.41 11.55 10.93
C ARG A 113 19.01 12.33 9.76
N ASP A 114 20.16 12.94 9.95
CA ASP A 114 21.03 13.44 8.91
C ASP A 114 21.80 12.28 8.29
N LEU A 115 21.66 12.08 6.99
CA LEU A 115 22.25 10.93 6.31
C LEU A 115 23.76 11.06 6.11
N SER A 116 24.28 12.29 6.07
CA SER A 116 25.72 12.52 5.91
C SER A 116 26.52 12.20 7.17
N THR A 117 25.93 12.46 8.33
CA THR A 117 26.57 12.26 9.64
C THR A 117 26.08 11.03 10.39
N GLY A 118 24.93 10.48 10.01
CA GLY A 118 24.25 9.39 10.70
C GLY A 118 23.67 9.77 12.07
N LYS A 119 23.66 11.07 12.42
CA LYS A 119 23.17 11.57 13.71
C LYS A 119 21.70 11.96 13.61
N ASN A 120 20.96 11.77 14.70
CA ASN A 120 19.63 12.32 14.80
C ASN A 120 19.71 13.86 14.94
N LEU A 121 19.04 14.55 14.03
CA LEU A 121 18.86 15.99 14.04
C LEU A 121 17.76 16.38 15.01
N ASP A 122 16.71 15.57 15.04
CA ASP A 122 15.54 15.81 15.87
C ASP A 122 14.96 14.49 16.40
N THR A 123 14.30 14.60 17.54
CA THR A 123 13.62 13.47 18.20
C THR A 123 12.53 14.04 19.09
N TRP A 124 11.28 13.70 18.79
CA TRP A 124 10.17 14.07 19.64
C TRP A 124 9.26 12.89 19.92
N SER A 125 8.84 12.80 21.17
CA SER A 125 7.84 11.82 21.57
C SER A 125 6.49 12.46 21.40
N THR A 126 5.64 11.77 20.70
CA THR A 126 4.24 12.15 20.52
C THR A 126 3.36 10.95 20.77
N ASP A 127 2.06 11.20 20.93
CA ASP A 127 1.07 10.14 20.77
C ASP A 127 0.86 9.85 19.28
N GLY A 128 1.95 9.84 18.50
CA GLY A 128 1.93 9.66 17.06
C GLY A 128 1.46 8.28 16.64
N ARG A 129 0.69 8.22 15.54
CA ARG A 129 0.29 6.96 14.89
C ARG A 129 1.46 6.31 14.14
N GLY A 130 2.47 7.11 13.78
CA GLY A 130 3.63 6.63 13.03
C GLY A 130 3.63 6.94 11.53
N ASP A 131 2.61 7.61 11.01
CA ASP A 131 2.60 8.15 9.65
C ASP A 131 3.37 9.46 9.57
N LEU A 132 4.12 9.66 8.50
CA LEU A 132 5.01 10.80 8.27
C LEU A 132 4.92 11.27 6.83
N VAL A 133 4.74 12.57 6.63
CA VAL A 133 4.79 13.21 5.31
C VAL A 133 5.74 14.40 5.36
N TRP A 134 6.76 14.40 4.50
CA TRP A 134 7.68 15.53 4.34
C TRP A 134 7.00 16.70 3.66
N GLY A 135 7.27 17.92 4.19
CA GLY A 135 7.00 19.16 3.47
C GLY A 135 7.97 19.35 2.31
N CYS A 136 7.58 20.12 1.28
CA CYS A 136 8.47 20.49 0.16
C CYS A 136 9.68 21.34 0.56
N ASP A 137 9.70 21.85 1.80
CA ASP A 137 10.82 22.64 2.36
C ASP A 137 11.95 21.75 2.91
N ASN A 138 11.80 20.42 2.91
CA ASN A 138 12.73 19.47 3.53
C ASN A 138 13.05 19.79 5.02
N ASN A 139 12.20 20.59 5.68
CA ASN A 139 12.39 21.07 7.03
C ASN A 139 11.14 20.92 7.90
N SER A 140 10.02 20.54 7.32
CA SER A 140 8.79 20.26 8.07
C SER A 140 8.28 18.86 7.81
N ILE A 141 7.61 18.30 8.83
CA ILE A 141 6.99 16.97 8.78
C ILE A 141 5.56 17.09 9.28
N TYR A 142 4.65 16.53 8.50
CA TYR A 142 3.25 16.34 8.89
C TYR A 142 3.08 14.94 9.46
N TYR A 143 2.32 14.83 10.54
CA TYR A 143 2.09 13.55 11.21
C TYR A 143 0.73 13.57 11.94
N THR A 144 0.20 12.38 12.23
CA THR A 144 -1.04 12.25 13.00
C THR A 144 -0.78 11.86 14.45
N VAL A 145 -1.63 12.32 15.35
CA VAL A 145 -1.62 11.93 16.75
C VAL A 145 -2.90 11.22 17.14
N LEU A 146 -2.77 10.31 18.11
CA LEU A 146 -3.83 9.48 18.65
C LEU A 146 -4.47 10.14 19.87
N ASP A 147 -5.76 9.97 20.03
CA ASP A 147 -6.46 10.27 21.29
C ASP A 147 -6.24 9.16 22.34
N GLU A 148 -6.95 9.26 23.47
CA GLU A 148 -6.89 8.27 24.55
C GLU A 148 -7.41 6.89 24.16
N ASN A 149 -8.26 6.80 23.12
CA ASN A 149 -8.83 5.58 22.56
C ASN A 149 -8.02 5.01 21.38
N HIS A 150 -6.79 5.48 21.15
CA HIS A 150 -5.95 5.12 20.00
C HIS A 150 -6.57 5.49 18.63
N ARG A 151 -7.47 6.49 18.59
CA ARG A 151 -8.02 7.00 17.36
C ARG A 151 -7.12 8.14 16.82
N PRO A 152 -6.64 8.10 15.56
CA PRO A 152 -5.97 9.24 14.93
C PRO A 152 -6.99 10.35 14.68
N PHE A 153 -6.82 11.49 15.36
CA PHE A 153 -7.82 12.56 15.36
C PHE A 153 -7.26 13.94 14.99
N ARG A 154 -5.94 14.10 14.98
CA ARG A 154 -5.34 15.41 14.71
C ARG A 154 -4.12 15.26 13.79
N VAL A 155 -3.99 16.19 12.85
CA VAL A 155 -2.82 16.35 11.99
C VAL A 155 -2.02 17.54 12.48
N LEU A 156 -0.75 17.33 12.75
CA LEU A 156 0.21 18.34 13.17
C LEU A 156 1.30 18.55 12.12
N ARG A 157 1.89 19.75 12.12
CA ARG A 157 3.11 20.08 11.37
C ARG A 157 4.20 20.42 12.37
N HIS A 158 5.26 19.64 12.36
CA HIS A 158 6.51 19.88 13.08
C HIS A 158 7.53 20.58 12.19
N THR A 159 8.27 21.54 12.72
CA THR A 159 9.43 22.17 12.07
C THR A 159 10.70 21.67 12.75
N LEU A 160 11.64 21.12 11.98
CA LEU A 160 12.87 20.54 12.55
C LEU A 160 13.64 21.55 13.38
N GLY A 161 14.06 21.12 14.57
CA GLY A 161 14.80 21.93 15.53
C GLY A 161 13.94 22.82 16.42
N GLU A 162 12.63 22.88 16.23
CA GLU A 162 11.71 23.58 17.11
C GLU A 162 11.13 22.62 18.18
N PRO A 163 10.75 23.10 19.35
CA PRO A 163 10.08 22.27 20.34
C PRO A 163 8.73 21.76 19.86
N SER A 164 8.43 20.48 20.09
CA SER A 164 7.18 19.85 19.63
C SER A 164 5.89 20.41 20.27
N ASP A 165 5.99 21.11 21.40
CA ASP A 165 4.87 21.84 22.00
C ASP A 165 4.48 23.08 21.21
N THR A 166 5.29 23.49 20.24
CA THR A 166 5.01 24.60 19.31
C THR A 166 4.44 24.13 17.97
N ASP A 167 4.20 22.83 17.78
CA ASP A 167 3.72 22.27 16.54
C ASP A 167 2.35 22.81 16.15
N HIS A 168 2.20 23.13 14.87
CA HIS A 168 0.98 23.72 14.35
C HIS A 168 -0.09 22.66 14.10
N ILE A 169 -1.27 22.86 14.67
CA ILE A 169 -2.46 22.06 14.34
C ILE A 169 -2.91 22.42 12.92
N ILE A 170 -2.88 21.47 12.03
CA ILE A 170 -3.31 21.60 10.64
C ILE A 170 -4.77 21.26 10.48
N TYR A 171 -5.19 20.19 11.12
CA TYR A 171 -6.57 19.73 11.12
C TYR A 171 -6.88 18.91 12.38
N GLU A 172 -8.10 19.03 12.87
CA GLU A 172 -8.62 18.26 14.00
C GLU A 172 -9.99 17.69 13.65
N GLU A 173 -10.14 16.38 13.78
CA GLU A 173 -11.42 15.69 13.60
C GLU A 173 -12.16 15.59 14.93
N SER A 174 -13.25 16.30 15.00
CA SER A 174 -14.08 16.39 16.21
C SER A 174 -15.05 15.23 16.39
N ASP A 175 -15.40 14.53 15.29
CA ASP A 175 -16.30 13.39 15.34
C ASP A 175 -15.57 12.13 15.79
N PRO A 176 -15.90 11.53 16.95
CA PRO A 176 -15.21 10.34 17.44
C PRO A 176 -15.44 9.08 16.59
N GLY A 177 -16.39 9.09 15.67
CA GLY A 177 -16.64 8.00 14.72
C GLY A 177 -15.70 7.99 13.52
N PHE A 178 -14.89 9.06 13.33
CA PHE A 178 -14.01 9.20 12.18
C PHE A 178 -12.53 9.05 12.53
N PHE A 179 -11.76 8.47 11.62
CA PHE A 179 -10.33 8.28 11.72
C PHE A 179 -9.62 9.19 10.71
N LEU A 180 -8.44 9.69 11.06
CA LEU A 180 -7.59 10.44 10.15
C LEU A 180 -6.48 9.56 9.55
N GLY A 181 -6.24 9.74 8.25
CA GLY A 181 -5.05 9.31 7.57
C GLY A 181 -4.42 10.47 6.81
N ILE A 182 -3.11 10.45 6.65
CA ILE A 182 -2.38 11.39 5.80
C ILE A 182 -1.56 10.64 4.76
N SER A 183 -1.46 11.21 3.58
CA SER A 183 -0.58 10.75 2.51
C SER A 183 -0.07 11.94 1.71
N ARG A 184 0.92 11.72 0.87
CA ARG A 184 1.42 12.71 -0.08
C ARG A 184 1.02 12.30 -1.48
N SER A 185 0.61 13.25 -2.30
CA SER A 185 0.35 12.99 -3.72
C SER A 185 1.62 12.49 -4.42
N GLN A 186 1.47 11.73 -5.49
CA GLN A 186 2.58 11.15 -6.23
C GLN A 186 3.50 12.22 -6.85
N ASP A 187 2.95 13.38 -7.22
CA ASP A 187 3.72 14.56 -7.66
C ASP A 187 4.43 15.31 -6.52
N LYS A 188 4.31 14.80 -5.29
CA LYS A 188 4.90 15.34 -4.06
C LYS A 188 4.41 16.75 -3.67
N ARG A 189 3.42 17.29 -4.38
CA ARG A 189 2.92 18.66 -4.18
C ARG A 189 1.90 18.79 -3.05
N PHE A 190 1.06 17.77 -2.87
CA PHE A 190 -0.07 17.88 -1.94
C PHE A 190 0.06 16.95 -0.74
N LEU A 191 -0.26 17.48 0.43
CA LEU A 191 -0.65 16.68 1.57
C LEU A 191 -2.15 16.38 1.45
N ILE A 192 -2.51 15.10 1.49
CA ILE A 192 -3.88 14.62 1.46
C ILE A 192 -4.25 14.19 2.87
N ILE A 193 -5.33 14.74 3.41
CA ILE A 193 -5.90 14.39 4.71
C ILE A 193 -7.24 13.70 4.44
N ASN A 194 -7.30 12.41 4.74
CA ASN A 194 -8.51 11.62 4.62
C ASN A 194 -9.12 11.43 6.01
N SER A 195 -10.37 11.88 6.18
CA SER A 195 -11.18 11.64 7.36
C SER A 195 -12.30 10.69 6.98
N HIS A 196 -12.36 9.51 7.59
CA HIS A 196 -13.28 8.45 7.17
C HIS A 196 -13.79 7.60 8.33
N ASP A 197 -14.98 7.04 8.16
CA ASP A 197 -15.48 5.88 8.86
C ASP A 197 -15.50 4.66 7.91
N HIS A 198 -16.34 3.67 8.13
CA HIS A 198 -16.43 2.47 7.29
C HIS A 198 -17.18 2.66 5.97
N THR A 199 -17.93 3.74 5.81
CA THR A 199 -18.84 3.97 4.68
C THR A 199 -18.90 5.41 4.19
N THR A 200 -18.14 6.30 4.84
CA THR A 200 -18.20 7.74 4.58
C THR A 200 -16.77 8.29 4.63
N SER A 201 -16.41 9.10 3.65
CA SER A 201 -15.13 9.82 3.65
C SER A 201 -15.30 11.32 3.41
N GLU A 202 -14.29 12.06 3.84
CA GLU A 202 -14.12 13.50 3.59
C GLU A 202 -12.64 13.78 3.41
N VAL A 203 -12.28 14.35 2.27
CA VAL A 203 -10.88 14.60 1.93
C VAL A 203 -10.58 16.10 1.90
N ARG A 204 -9.47 16.46 2.51
CA ARG A 204 -8.84 17.78 2.39
C ARG A 204 -7.47 17.63 1.77
N ILE A 205 -7.07 18.63 1.01
CA ILE A 205 -5.71 18.71 0.46
C ILE A 205 -5.07 20.03 0.86
N ILE A 206 -3.74 20.01 0.99
CA ILE A 206 -2.92 21.17 1.26
C ILE A 206 -1.85 21.24 0.19
N ASP A 207 -1.75 22.37 -0.51
CA ASP A 207 -0.64 22.62 -1.42
C ASP A 207 0.62 22.94 -0.61
N LEU A 208 1.59 22.03 -0.62
CA LEU A 208 2.83 22.14 0.15
C LEU A 208 3.81 23.17 -0.40
N ILE A 209 3.59 23.65 -1.64
CA ILE A 209 4.42 24.68 -2.29
C ILE A 209 3.93 26.08 -1.89
N GLU A 210 2.64 26.23 -1.64
CA GLU A 210 2.03 27.51 -1.31
C GLU A 210 2.42 27.98 0.10
N LYS A 211 2.60 29.30 0.25
CA LYS A 211 2.94 29.91 1.55
C LYS A 211 1.79 29.82 2.57
N ASN A 212 0.57 29.92 2.09
CA ASN A 212 -0.63 29.83 2.92
C ASN A 212 -1.23 28.41 2.80
N GLN A 213 -0.73 27.51 3.62
CA GLN A 213 -1.05 26.08 3.62
C GLN A 213 -2.36 25.80 4.37
N SER A 214 -3.46 26.39 3.91
CA SER A 214 -4.79 26.09 4.48
C SER A 214 -5.41 24.87 3.83
N PRO A 215 -6.01 23.95 4.61
CA PRO A 215 -6.68 22.79 4.05
C PRO A 215 -7.85 23.17 3.15
N ILE A 216 -7.87 22.67 1.92
CA ILE A 216 -8.94 22.82 0.94
C ILE A 216 -9.84 21.59 1.06
N LEU A 217 -11.10 21.79 1.46
CA LEU A 217 -12.11 20.74 1.48
C LEU A 217 -12.56 20.41 0.04
N ILE A 218 -12.45 19.16 -0.37
CA ILE A 218 -12.84 18.74 -1.72
C ILE A 218 -14.36 18.59 -1.83
N SER A 219 -14.96 17.82 -0.94
CA SER A 219 -16.41 17.70 -0.83
C SER A 219 -16.80 17.46 0.64
N PRO A 220 -17.83 18.15 1.16
CA PRO A 220 -18.31 17.87 2.52
C PRO A 220 -18.77 16.41 2.64
N ARG A 221 -18.56 15.83 3.84
CA ARG A 221 -19.03 14.48 4.13
C ARG A 221 -20.54 14.38 3.99
N LYS A 222 -20.96 13.26 3.42
CA LYS A 222 -22.35 12.86 3.31
C LYS A 222 -22.40 11.38 3.63
N THR A 223 -23.22 10.98 4.59
CA THR A 223 -23.34 9.58 5.00
C THR A 223 -23.53 8.67 3.80
N GLY A 224 -22.72 7.65 3.70
CA GLY A 224 -22.69 6.68 2.59
C GLY A 224 -21.92 7.15 1.35
N LEU A 225 -21.38 8.37 1.35
CA LEU A 225 -20.50 8.82 0.26
C LEU A 225 -19.03 8.53 0.63
N GLU A 226 -18.43 7.71 -0.18
CA GLU A 226 -17.00 7.40 -0.13
C GLU A 226 -16.28 8.01 -1.34
N TYR A 227 -15.12 8.61 -1.11
CA TYR A 227 -14.27 9.09 -2.18
C TYR A 227 -12.82 9.25 -1.74
N ASP A 228 -11.90 8.99 -2.67
CA ASP A 228 -10.47 9.25 -2.58
C ASP A 228 -10.01 10.17 -3.71
N VAL A 229 -8.98 10.97 -3.46
CA VAL A 229 -8.49 12.01 -4.38
C VAL A 229 -7.07 11.72 -4.82
N PHE A 230 -6.82 11.78 -6.12
CA PHE A 230 -5.55 11.51 -6.79
C PHE A 230 -5.16 12.72 -7.67
N PRO A 231 -4.35 13.65 -7.16
CA PRO A 231 -3.95 14.85 -7.87
C PRO A 231 -2.95 14.59 -9.00
N VAL A 232 -3.19 15.20 -10.16
CA VAL A 232 -2.25 15.28 -11.28
C VAL A 232 -2.08 16.75 -11.64
N GLY A 233 -1.15 17.43 -11.00
CA GLY A 233 -1.07 18.89 -11.05
C GLY A 233 -2.33 19.53 -10.46
N ASP A 234 -2.99 20.42 -11.23
CA ASP A 234 -4.25 21.06 -10.79
C ASP A 234 -5.51 20.23 -11.13
N GLN A 235 -5.37 19.11 -11.83
CA GLN A 235 -6.47 18.18 -12.11
C GLN A 235 -6.58 17.15 -10.99
N LEU A 236 -7.78 16.91 -10.51
CA LEU A 236 -8.06 15.91 -9.48
C LEU A 236 -8.83 14.75 -10.09
N PHE A 237 -8.29 13.54 -10.03
CA PHE A 237 -9.04 12.32 -10.28
C PHE A 237 -9.60 11.83 -8.96
N ILE A 238 -10.85 11.40 -8.96
CA ILE A 238 -11.59 11.03 -7.75
C ILE A 238 -12.23 9.68 -7.98
N LEU A 239 -11.88 8.72 -7.14
CA LEU A 239 -12.54 7.43 -7.04
C LEU A 239 -13.72 7.58 -6.07
N THR A 240 -14.93 7.24 -6.47
CA THR A 240 -16.13 7.52 -5.65
C THR A 240 -17.30 6.60 -5.95
N ASN A 241 -18.15 6.39 -4.95
CA ASN A 241 -19.45 5.73 -5.06
C ASN A 241 -20.64 6.71 -5.27
N ILE A 242 -20.37 7.96 -5.60
CA ILE A 242 -21.42 8.98 -5.81
C ILE A 242 -22.48 8.52 -6.83
N GLU A 243 -23.74 8.93 -6.64
CA GLU A 243 -24.88 8.58 -7.52
C GLU A 243 -25.12 7.05 -7.59
N ASP A 244 -25.07 6.40 -6.43
CA ASP A 244 -25.33 4.96 -6.26
C ASP A 244 -24.38 4.04 -7.07
N ALA A 245 -23.15 4.50 -7.30
CA ALA A 245 -22.11 3.72 -7.96
C ALA A 245 -21.47 2.71 -6.99
N GLU A 246 -22.19 1.63 -6.65
CA GLU A 246 -21.79 0.63 -5.62
C GLU A 246 -20.40 0.02 -5.88
N ASP A 247 -20.02 -0.20 -7.14
CA ASP A 247 -18.71 -0.72 -7.56
C ASP A 247 -17.71 0.40 -7.89
N PHE A 248 -18.01 1.63 -7.47
CA PHE A 248 -17.24 2.84 -7.71
C PHE A 248 -17.15 3.26 -9.18
N LYS A 249 -16.85 4.51 -9.38
CA LYS A 249 -16.52 5.16 -10.66
C LYS A 249 -15.38 6.15 -10.47
N ILE A 250 -14.79 6.59 -11.58
CA ILE A 250 -13.78 7.64 -11.56
C ILE A 250 -14.36 8.88 -12.20
N VAL A 251 -14.23 9.99 -11.49
CA VAL A 251 -14.58 11.32 -11.96
C VAL A 251 -13.35 12.23 -11.94
N GLU A 252 -13.41 13.35 -12.62
CA GLU A 252 -12.36 14.38 -12.60
C GLU A 252 -12.94 15.75 -12.34
N THR A 253 -12.13 16.64 -11.76
CA THR A 253 -12.43 18.06 -11.58
C THR A 253 -11.15 18.88 -11.50
N ASP A 254 -11.26 20.19 -11.60
CA ASP A 254 -10.16 21.14 -11.38
C ASP A 254 -10.06 21.46 -9.88
N LEU A 255 -8.84 21.61 -9.35
CA LEU A 255 -8.58 21.97 -7.97
C LEU A 255 -9.31 23.25 -7.53
N LYS A 256 -9.43 24.25 -8.42
CA LYS A 256 -10.11 25.51 -8.13
C LYS A 256 -11.63 25.40 -8.05
N ASP A 257 -12.18 24.32 -8.58
CA ASP A 257 -13.62 24.08 -8.65
C ASP A 257 -13.96 22.64 -8.21
N SER A 258 -13.37 22.21 -7.09
CA SER A 258 -13.34 20.82 -6.63
C SER A 258 -14.66 20.28 -6.09
N ALA A 259 -15.68 21.15 -5.90
CA ALA A 259 -16.97 20.73 -5.34
C ALA A 259 -17.64 19.61 -6.16
N SER A 260 -18.27 18.65 -5.49
CA SER A 260 -18.83 17.43 -6.11
C SER A 260 -19.83 17.66 -7.25
N LYS A 261 -20.54 18.81 -7.26
CA LYS A 261 -21.42 19.21 -8.37
C LYS A 261 -20.71 19.43 -9.71
N ASN A 262 -19.40 19.60 -9.70
CA ASN A 262 -18.56 19.89 -10.86
C ASN A 262 -17.78 18.63 -11.33
N TRP A 263 -17.95 17.53 -10.65
CA TRP A 263 -17.27 16.27 -10.99
C TRP A 263 -17.78 15.74 -12.33
N GLN A 264 -16.86 15.47 -13.25
CA GLN A 264 -17.14 14.95 -14.59
C GLN A 264 -16.71 13.49 -14.68
N GLU A 265 -17.53 12.64 -15.26
CA GLU A 265 -17.28 11.21 -15.37
C GLU A 265 -16.13 10.92 -16.36
N VAL A 266 -15.15 10.13 -15.89
CA VAL A 266 -14.00 9.64 -16.68
C VAL A 266 -14.12 8.15 -16.96
N VAL A 267 -14.44 7.37 -15.91
CA VAL A 267 -14.72 5.94 -16.00
C VAL A 267 -16.08 5.71 -15.35
N PRO A 268 -17.12 5.35 -16.14
CA PRO A 268 -18.46 5.17 -15.62
C PRO A 268 -18.53 3.97 -14.65
N HIS A 269 -19.53 4.00 -13.77
CA HIS A 269 -19.89 2.83 -12.99
C HIS A 269 -20.32 1.69 -13.91
N GLU A 270 -19.89 0.48 -13.59
CA GLU A 270 -20.30 -0.76 -14.27
C GLU A 270 -20.59 -1.83 -13.21
N PRO A 271 -21.83 -2.29 -13.04
CA PRO A 271 -22.17 -3.31 -12.07
C PRO A 271 -21.31 -4.58 -12.23
N GLY A 272 -20.72 -5.06 -11.12
CA GLY A 272 -19.84 -6.22 -11.12
C GLY A 272 -18.40 -5.93 -11.55
N ARG A 273 -18.04 -4.64 -11.76
CA ARG A 273 -16.67 -4.18 -11.94
C ARG A 273 -16.28 -3.24 -10.81
N LEU A 274 -15.80 -3.80 -9.71
CA LEU A 274 -15.34 -3.05 -8.55
C LEU A 274 -13.98 -2.41 -8.82
N ILE A 275 -13.89 -1.07 -8.73
CA ILE A 275 -12.60 -0.37 -8.78
C ILE A 275 -12.02 -0.35 -7.37
N LEU A 276 -10.84 -0.95 -7.20
CA LEU A 276 -10.19 -1.15 -5.91
C LEU A 276 -9.24 -0.02 -5.52
N GLY A 277 -8.70 0.71 -6.49
CA GLY A 277 -7.77 1.81 -6.24
C GLY A 277 -7.13 2.35 -7.51
N LEU A 278 -6.45 3.48 -7.36
CA LEU A 278 -5.75 4.18 -8.44
C LEU A 278 -4.27 4.41 -8.07
N LEU A 279 -3.44 4.53 -9.11
CA LEU A 279 -2.15 5.21 -9.05
C LEU A 279 -2.11 6.29 -10.14
N GLU A 280 -1.67 7.47 -9.77
CA GLU A 280 -1.50 8.60 -10.65
C GLU A 280 -0.04 8.76 -11.11
N PHE A 281 0.12 9.11 -12.37
CA PHE A 281 1.38 9.49 -13.02
C PHE A 281 1.16 10.75 -13.84
N GLU A 282 2.20 11.44 -14.24
CA GLU A 282 2.10 12.65 -15.05
C GLU A 282 1.22 12.49 -16.33
N LYS A 283 1.29 11.30 -16.95
CA LYS A 283 0.57 11.03 -18.22
C LYS A 283 -0.47 9.91 -18.11
N TYR A 284 -0.54 9.22 -16.98
CA TYR A 284 -1.35 8.03 -16.84
C TYR A 284 -2.13 8.00 -15.52
N ILE A 285 -3.33 7.47 -15.59
CA ILE A 285 -4.05 6.93 -14.43
C ILE A 285 -4.10 5.42 -14.58
N VAL A 286 -3.62 4.72 -13.58
CA VAL A 286 -3.66 3.26 -13.51
C VAL A 286 -4.68 2.85 -12.47
N ARG A 287 -5.65 2.04 -12.87
CA ARG A 287 -6.63 1.50 -11.93
C ARG A 287 -6.45 -0.01 -11.74
N LEU A 288 -6.55 -0.43 -10.49
CA LEU A 288 -6.76 -1.81 -10.13
C LEU A 288 -8.26 -2.03 -9.98
N GLU A 289 -8.82 -2.94 -10.73
CA GLU A 289 -10.24 -3.27 -10.67
C GLU A 289 -10.43 -4.79 -10.54
N ARG A 290 -11.59 -5.21 -10.04
CA ARG A 290 -11.98 -6.62 -9.98
C ARG A 290 -13.23 -6.82 -10.81
N LYS A 291 -13.16 -7.73 -11.77
CA LYS A 291 -14.31 -8.10 -12.61
C LYS A 291 -14.43 -9.61 -12.67
N ASN A 292 -15.63 -10.13 -12.48
CA ASN A 292 -15.86 -11.57 -12.38
C ASN A 292 -14.95 -12.26 -11.36
N GLY A 293 -14.62 -11.60 -10.24
CA GLY A 293 -13.75 -12.13 -9.18
C GLY A 293 -12.26 -12.17 -9.50
N LEU A 294 -11.78 -11.64 -10.65
CA LEU A 294 -10.34 -11.51 -10.97
C LEU A 294 -9.88 -10.06 -10.94
N PRO A 295 -8.70 -9.79 -10.34
CA PRO A 295 -8.10 -8.47 -10.42
C PRO A 295 -7.58 -8.19 -11.83
N ARG A 296 -7.65 -6.92 -12.25
CA ARG A 296 -7.18 -6.42 -13.54
C ARG A 296 -6.47 -5.10 -13.35
N ILE A 297 -5.42 -4.86 -14.11
CA ILE A 297 -4.71 -3.58 -14.16
C ILE A 297 -5.04 -2.93 -15.50
N ILE A 298 -5.68 -1.76 -15.43
CA ILE A 298 -6.05 -0.96 -16.59
C ILE A 298 -5.28 0.35 -16.56
N ILE A 299 -4.62 0.67 -17.65
CA ILE A 299 -3.81 1.86 -17.83
C ILE A 299 -4.52 2.78 -18.79
N ARG A 300 -4.77 4.03 -18.36
CA ARG A 300 -5.38 5.08 -19.18
C ARG A 300 -4.40 6.22 -19.38
N ASN A 301 -4.12 6.57 -20.61
CA ASN A 301 -3.40 7.80 -20.91
C ASN A 301 -4.35 9.01 -20.75
N ILE A 302 -3.96 9.99 -19.92
CA ILE A 302 -4.79 11.13 -19.54
C ILE A 302 -5.11 11.99 -20.78
N ASN A 303 -4.13 12.21 -21.66
CA ASN A 303 -4.25 13.11 -22.80
C ASN A 303 -5.00 12.46 -23.98
N SER A 304 -4.58 11.29 -24.41
CA SER A 304 -5.18 10.59 -25.55
C SER A 304 -6.47 9.85 -25.20
N LYS A 305 -6.72 9.60 -23.91
CA LYS A 305 -7.83 8.79 -23.38
C LYS A 305 -7.76 7.31 -23.80
N ASP A 306 -6.66 6.89 -24.43
CA ASP A 306 -6.44 5.48 -24.80
C ASP A 306 -6.28 4.63 -23.54
N GLU A 307 -6.93 3.45 -23.54
CA GLU A 307 -6.87 2.49 -22.44
C GLU A 307 -6.37 1.13 -22.91
N HIS A 308 -5.62 0.45 -22.06
CA HIS A 308 -5.28 -0.94 -22.28
C HIS A 308 -5.17 -1.70 -20.96
N GLU A 309 -5.33 -3.02 -21.04
CA GLU A 309 -5.23 -3.96 -19.93
C GLU A 309 -3.92 -4.74 -20.01
N ILE A 310 -3.31 -5.01 -18.85
CA ILE A 310 -2.21 -5.96 -18.75
C ILE A 310 -2.80 -7.38 -18.68
N SER A 311 -2.49 -8.21 -19.67
CA SER A 311 -3.00 -9.58 -19.74
C SER A 311 -2.12 -10.59 -19.01
N PHE A 312 -2.75 -11.60 -18.41
CA PHE A 312 -2.11 -12.73 -17.72
C PHE A 312 -2.64 -14.06 -18.27
N GLN A 313 -1.86 -15.13 -18.11
CA GLN A 313 -2.18 -16.42 -18.72
C GLN A 313 -2.90 -17.37 -17.76
N GLU A 314 -2.64 -17.28 -16.45
CA GLU A 314 -3.27 -18.17 -15.47
C GLU A 314 -4.76 -17.84 -15.30
N GLU A 315 -5.56 -18.84 -15.00
CA GLU A 315 -7.03 -18.69 -14.86
C GLU A 315 -7.43 -18.02 -13.53
N ALA A 316 -6.56 -18.10 -12.51
CA ALA A 316 -6.77 -17.48 -11.20
C ALA A 316 -5.44 -16.96 -10.67
N TYR A 317 -5.40 -15.69 -10.34
CA TYR A 317 -4.21 -14.97 -9.87
C TYR A 317 -4.60 -13.77 -9.01
N ASP A 318 -3.62 -13.19 -8.36
CA ASP A 318 -3.73 -11.95 -7.62
C ASP A 318 -2.76 -10.89 -8.15
N LEU A 319 -3.15 -9.63 -8.03
CA LEU A 319 -2.38 -8.46 -8.48
C LEU A 319 -2.42 -7.37 -7.41
N SER A 320 -1.30 -6.68 -7.24
CA SER A 320 -1.24 -5.46 -6.44
C SER A 320 -0.43 -4.38 -7.15
N LEU A 321 -0.90 -3.16 -7.12
CA LEU A 321 -0.13 -2.00 -7.58
C LEU A 321 0.93 -1.67 -6.53
N ILE A 322 2.13 -1.29 -7.00
CA ILE A 322 3.22 -0.83 -6.14
C ILE A 322 3.48 0.63 -6.51
N ALA A 323 3.27 1.53 -5.53
CA ALA A 323 3.52 2.94 -5.74
C ALA A 323 4.98 3.20 -6.10
N CYS A 324 5.20 4.03 -7.13
CA CYS A 324 6.53 4.49 -7.53
C CYS A 324 6.90 5.74 -6.72
N MET A 325 8.19 6.10 -6.69
CA MET A 325 8.66 7.35 -6.06
C MET A 325 8.73 8.51 -7.06
N GLU A 326 8.70 8.22 -8.37
CA GLU A 326 8.76 9.20 -9.43
C GLU A 326 7.40 9.35 -10.14
N PHE A 327 6.90 10.58 -10.17
CA PHE A 327 5.64 10.92 -10.83
C PHE A 327 5.72 10.92 -12.36
N SER A 328 6.84 11.42 -12.92
CA SER A 328 7.05 11.58 -14.36
C SER A 328 7.48 10.31 -15.09
N THR A 329 7.55 9.19 -14.38
CA THR A 329 7.93 7.91 -14.97
C THR A 329 6.83 7.34 -15.89
N HIS A 330 7.21 6.54 -16.87
CA HIS A 330 6.33 5.71 -17.68
C HIS A 330 6.35 4.23 -17.25
N THR A 331 7.04 3.94 -16.14
CA THR A 331 7.18 2.58 -15.60
C THR A 331 6.21 2.36 -14.45
N LEU A 332 5.26 1.46 -14.64
CA LEU A 332 4.40 0.95 -13.57
C LEU A 332 5.06 -0.26 -12.92
N ARG A 333 5.15 -0.29 -11.60
CA ARG A 333 5.52 -1.50 -10.86
C ARG A 333 4.28 -2.17 -10.29
N PHE A 334 4.21 -3.48 -10.43
CA PHE A 334 3.13 -4.28 -9.84
C PHE A 334 3.65 -5.64 -9.38
N SER A 335 2.94 -6.27 -8.48
CA SER A 335 3.17 -7.66 -8.10
C SER A 335 2.10 -8.57 -8.67
N TYR A 336 2.52 -9.80 -8.94
CA TYR A 336 1.70 -10.90 -9.43
C TYR A 336 1.97 -12.14 -8.60
N SER A 337 0.94 -12.88 -8.27
CA SER A 337 1.07 -14.22 -7.70
C SER A 337 -0.14 -15.08 -8.09
N SER A 338 0.00 -16.39 -7.95
CA SER A 338 -1.14 -17.31 -8.05
C SER A 338 -1.03 -18.40 -6.98
N MET A 339 -1.97 -19.33 -6.98
CA MET A 339 -1.88 -20.50 -6.10
C MET A 339 -0.69 -21.40 -6.43
N THR A 340 -0.10 -21.27 -7.63
CA THR A 340 1.04 -22.05 -8.10
C THR A 340 2.28 -21.22 -8.40
N THR A 341 2.13 -19.94 -8.63
CA THR A 341 3.24 -19.02 -8.93
C THR A 341 3.56 -18.18 -7.69
N PRO A 342 4.77 -18.33 -7.09
CA PRO A 342 5.26 -17.46 -6.03
C PRO A 342 5.25 -16.00 -6.45
N LEU A 343 5.29 -15.10 -5.46
CA LEU A 343 5.25 -13.66 -5.71
C LEU A 343 6.32 -13.23 -6.73
N GLU A 344 5.87 -12.55 -7.77
CA GLU A 344 6.69 -11.95 -8.81
C GLU A 344 6.47 -10.44 -8.85
N VAL A 345 7.53 -9.67 -9.01
CA VAL A 345 7.47 -8.20 -9.15
C VAL A 345 7.89 -7.84 -10.57
N TYR A 346 7.07 -7.07 -11.24
CA TYR A 346 7.28 -6.62 -12.61
C TYR A 346 7.37 -5.11 -12.71
N ASP A 347 8.24 -4.64 -13.60
CA ASP A 347 8.18 -3.30 -14.16
C ASP A 347 7.53 -3.38 -15.54
N TYR A 348 6.52 -2.54 -15.76
CA TYR A 348 5.76 -2.47 -17.00
C TYR A 348 5.92 -1.09 -17.63
N ASP A 349 6.43 -1.06 -18.87
CA ASP A 349 6.49 0.14 -19.67
C ASP A 349 5.10 0.44 -20.24
N MET A 350 4.49 1.54 -19.79
CA MET A 350 3.12 1.91 -20.16
C MET A 350 3.01 2.43 -21.61
N ASP A 351 4.11 2.93 -22.17
CA ASP A 351 4.18 3.35 -23.58
C ASP A 351 4.40 2.15 -24.51
N ALA A 352 5.43 1.35 -24.25
CA ALA A 352 5.80 0.19 -25.08
C ALA A 352 4.88 -1.01 -24.85
N ARG A 353 4.11 -1.04 -23.76
CA ARG A 353 3.21 -2.13 -23.34
C ARG A 353 3.96 -3.46 -23.15
N THR A 354 5.13 -3.38 -22.55
CA THR A 354 5.98 -4.54 -22.27
C THR A 354 6.31 -4.61 -20.78
N ARG A 355 6.48 -5.83 -20.26
CA ARG A 355 6.86 -6.03 -18.86
C ARG A 355 8.18 -6.76 -18.72
N VAL A 356 8.91 -6.43 -17.67
CA VAL A 356 10.17 -7.06 -17.29
C VAL A 356 10.02 -7.62 -15.88
N LEU A 357 10.33 -8.91 -15.70
CA LEU A 357 10.38 -9.53 -14.37
C LEU A 357 11.59 -8.97 -13.62
N ARG A 358 11.35 -8.33 -12.48
CA ARG A 358 12.40 -7.74 -11.63
C ARG A 358 12.80 -8.66 -10.49
N LYS A 359 11.83 -9.39 -9.93
CA LYS A 359 12.05 -10.30 -8.84
C LYS A 359 11.02 -11.43 -8.88
N LYS A 360 11.48 -12.62 -8.54
CA LYS A 360 10.65 -13.76 -8.20
C LYS A 360 11.00 -14.22 -6.80
N GLN A 361 9.99 -14.44 -5.96
CA GLN A 361 10.20 -14.98 -4.63
C GLN A 361 10.88 -16.35 -4.72
N GLU A 362 12.02 -16.47 -4.07
CA GLU A 362 12.72 -17.74 -3.96
C GLU A 362 12.09 -18.59 -2.85
N ILE A 363 11.95 -19.89 -3.13
CA ILE A 363 11.51 -20.90 -2.17
C ILE A 363 12.67 -21.87 -1.93
N PRO A 364 13.50 -21.66 -0.88
CA PRO A 364 14.73 -22.44 -0.66
C PRO A 364 14.51 -23.94 -0.55
N SER A 365 13.38 -24.38 -0.01
CA SER A 365 12.99 -25.80 0.05
C SER A 365 12.57 -26.40 -1.30
N GLY A 366 12.50 -25.59 -2.34
CA GLY A 366 12.07 -25.99 -3.68
C GLY A 366 10.56 -25.83 -3.89
N HIS A 367 10.21 -25.40 -5.09
CA HIS A 367 8.84 -25.33 -5.58
C HIS A 367 8.85 -25.45 -7.11
N ASP A 368 8.01 -26.32 -7.63
CA ASP A 368 7.81 -26.49 -9.06
C ASP A 368 6.31 -26.31 -9.38
N PRO A 369 5.92 -25.20 -10.02
CA PRO A 369 4.52 -24.95 -10.38
C PRO A 369 3.95 -26.00 -11.33
N ALA A 370 4.79 -26.69 -12.11
CA ALA A 370 4.32 -27.74 -13.03
C ALA A 370 3.72 -28.96 -12.31
N ASN A 371 3.97 -29.13 -11.01
CA ASN A 371 3.38 -30.17 -10.19
C ASN A 371 1.93 -29.90 -9.80
N TYR A 372 1.39 -28.73 -10.16
CA TYR A 372 0.07 -28.28 -9.75
C TYR A 372 -0.72 -27.77 -10.94
N VAL A 373 -2.04 -27.82 -10.82
CA VAL A 373 -2.98 -27.26 -11.79
C VAL A 373 -3.93 -26.33 -11.06
N THR A 374 -4.03 -25.11 -11.55
CA THR A 374 -5.06 -24.15 -11.13
C THR A 374 -6.15 -24.12 -12.20
N LYS A 375 -7.40 -24.22 -11.77
CA LYS A 375 -8.58 -24.07 -12.62
C LYS A 375 -9.54 -23.09 -11.99
N ARG A 376 -10.29 -22.41 -12.84
CA ARG A 376 -11.38 -21.57 -12.44
C ARG A 376 -12.68 -22.10 -13.03
N LEU A 377 -13.63 -22.36 -12.18
CA LEU A 377 -14.96 -22.84 -12.51
C LEU A 377 -15.99 -21.77 -12.18
N MET A 378 -17.09 -21.79 -12.89
CA MET A 378 -18.29 -21.00 -12.55
C MET A 378 -19.33 -21.99 -12.04
N ALA A 379 -19.60 -21.94 -10.74
CA ALA A 379 -20.60 -22.78 -10.10
C ALA A 379 -21.94 -22.03 -10.05
N GLU A 380 -23.00 -22.66 -10.55
CA GLU A 380 -24.34 -22.08 -10.46
C GLU A 380 -24.90 -22.26 -9.04
N ALA A 381 -25.31 -21.15 -8.43
CA ALA A 381 -25.98 -21.11 -7.13
C ALA A 381 -27.47 -21.41 -7.31
N HIS A 382 -28.17 -21.68 -6.18
CA HIS A 382 -29.60 -22.01 -6.19
C HIS A 382 -30.52 -20.92 -6.77
N ASP A 383 -30.07 -19.68 -6.81
CA ASP A 383 -30.74 -18.51 -7.39
C ASP A 383 -30.36 -18.24 -8.85
N GLY A 384 -29.49 -19.11 -9.44
CA GLY A 384 -29.00 -18.99 -10.81
C GLY A 384 -27.78 -18.14 -11.00
N GLU A 385 -27.26 -17.50 -9.93
CA GLU A 385 -26.02 -16.72 -10.02
C GLU A 385 -24.79 -17.60 -10.20
N LEU A 386 -23.83 -17.14 -11.02
CA LEU A 386 -22.60 -17.87 -11.30
C LEU A 386 -21.48 -17.42 -10.34
N ILE A 387 -21.12 -18.31 -9.42
CA ILE A 387 -20.09 -18.09 -8.42
C ILE A 387 -18.74 -18.56 -8.95
N PRO A 388 -17.73 -17.70 -9.05
CA PRO A 388 -16.39 -18.09 -9.44
C PRO A 388 -15.72 -18.93 -8.34
N VAL A 389 -15.26 -20.12 -8.69
CA VAL A 389 -14.55 -21.05 -7.78
C VAL A 389 -13.17 -21.34 -8.34
N SER A 390 -12.15 -21.00 -7.60
CA SER A 390 -10.75 -21.35 -7.92
C SER A 390 -10.39 -22.67 -7.24
N ILE A 391 -9.85 -23.61 -7.97
CA ILE A 391 -9.41 -24.92 -7.46
C ILE A 391 -7.95 -25.15 -7.75
N LEU A 392 -7.24 -25.74 -6.79
CA LEU A 392 -5.86 -26.14 -6.89
C LEU A 392 -5.73 -27.64 -6.61
N TYR A 393 -5.01 -28.34 -7.45
CA TYR A 393 -4.74 -29.78 -7.26
C TYR A 393 -3.39 -30.18 -7.86
N LYS A 394 -2.84 -31.32 -7.41
CA LYS A 394 -1.62 -31.88 -8.00
C LYS A 394 -1.89 -32.36 -9.43
N ALA A 395 -0.95 -32.13 -10.33
CA ALA A 395 -1.10 -32.46 -11.76
C ALA A 395 -1.37 -33.95 -12.03
N ASP A 396 -0.94 -34.84 -11.13
CA ASP A 396 -1.19 -36.30 -11.19
C ASP A 396 -2.51 -36.73 -10.56
N THR A 397 -3.29 -35.81 -9.97
CA THR A 397 -4.57 -36.08 -9.35
C THR A 397 -5.59 -36.49 -10.42
N LYS A 398 -6.17 -37.68 -10.27
CA LYS A 398 -7.30 -38.09 -11.11
C LYS A 398 -8.56 -37.39 -10.64
N ILE A 399 -8.97 -36.35 -11.37
CA ILE A 399 -10.23 -35.66 -11.12
C ILE A 399 -11.34 -36.41 -11.89
N ASN A 400 -12.25 -37.01 -11.15
CA ASN A 400 -13.50 -37.51 -11.73
C ASN A 400 -14.50 -36.36 -11.72
N PHE A 401 -14.69 -35.69 -12.82
CA PHE A 401 -15.79 -34.72 -12.97
C PHE A 401 -17.11 -35.48 -13.02
N PHE A 402 -17.63 -35.93 -11.87
CA PHE A 402 -19.02 -36.30 -11.73
C PHE A 402 -19.90 -35.06 -11.65
N LEU A 403 -19.97 -34.29 -12.72
CA LEU A 403 -20.97 -33.24 -12.92
C LEU A 403 -22.23 -33.77 -13.60
N GLU A 404 -22.40 -35.10 -13.67
CA GLU A 404 -23.66 -35.72 -14.10
C GLU A 404 -24.37 -36.28 -12.87
N ASN A 405 -25.52 -35.65 -12.55
CA ASN A 405 -26.54 -36.12 -11.64
C ASN A 405 -26.33 -35.92 -10.14
N TYR A 406 -26.53 -34.69 -9.65
CA TYR A 406 -27.31 -34.56 -8.44
C TYR A 406 -28.78 -34.64 -8.85
N PRO A 407 -29.54 -35.70 -8.47
CA PRO A 407 -30.96 -35.67 -8.66
C PRO A 407 -31.52 -34.55 -7.80
N ASN A 408 -32.36 -33.72 -8.40
CA ASN A 408 -33.18 -32.77 -7.69
C ASN A 408 -33.84 -33.53 -6.54
N SER A 409 -33.46 -33.16 -5.30
CA SER A 409 -34.21 -33.60 -4.13
C SER A 409 -35.46 -32.73 -4.07
N ASP A 410 -36.59 -33.37 -4.37
CA ASP A 410 -37.94 -32.85 -4.11
C ASP A 410 -38.13 -32.31 -2.67
#